data_fb63e994496ac2e15a9e9691ea216d15
#
_entry.id   fb63e994496ac2e15a9e9691ea216d15
#
_cell.length_a   1.000
_cell.length_b   1.000
_cell.length_c   1.000
_cell.angle_alpha   90.00
_cell.angle_beta   90.00
_cell.angle_gamma   90.00
#
_symmetry.space_group_name_H-M   'P 1'
#
loop_
_entity.id
_entity.type
_entity.pdbx_description
1 polymer ?
#
loop_
_entity_poly.entity_id
_entity_poly.type
_entity_poly.pdbx_seq_one_letter_code
_entity_poly.pdbx_strand_id
1 'polypeptide(L)'
;MTYEAVIGLEVHCELSTETKMFCGCANEFGADPNTNVCPVCLGLPGSLPVLNRRAVEYALRFGAALDFTVPERSVFARKNYFYPDMPKDYQISQYEDPICVDGAIDVEGARIGIERAHLEEDTGKTVHIGGGGRIHEADHSLVDYNRAGVPLMEIVSRPDLRSAQQARTYVQEVRGVLSTLGVSDVKMEEGSLRVDANVSVRPVGTEPLGTKVEIKNMNSLRSLGRAIEHEIERQSGLLDAGDVVAQETRHWNEEDGRTHGMRSKEEAFDYRYFSEPDLVPLAPTDEMRTEARAALPELPAAVRARLVAQWGIAEDDARVLVEVDGLAAYAEAAVAALDGGTSADVVHWCTGELLGHINDHGQAPGALLLAPDGLAELVGLVAGGTISRNQAKEVLDECLRAPKRPKQVVAERGLEQVSDEGALGAVLDEILAAHPDEVAAYRAGDEKVRKRKRGFFMGEAMRAMRGQGNPQLLTRLLDDRLSSG
;
A
#
# COMPACT_ATOMS: atom_id res chain seq x y z
N MET A 1 24.59 25.08 4.30
CA MET A 1 23.81 25.10 5.57
C MET A 1 23.07 23.79 5.70
N THR A 2 22.68 23.37 6.92
CA THR A 2 21.81 22.19 7.07
C THR A 2 20.36 22.66 7.03
N TYR A 3 19.57 22.06 6.13
CA TYR A 3 18.14 22.38 5.98
C TYR A 3 17.27 21.23 6.49
N GLU A 4 16.08 21.55 6.95
CA GLU A 4 15.00 20.58 7.19
C GLU A 4 13.89 20.80 6.18
N ALA A 5 13.30 19.70 5.71
CA ALA A 5 12.14 19.74 4.83
C ALA A 5 10.85 20.02 5.62
N VAL A 6 9.95 20.75 5.02
CA VAL A 6 8.59 20.99 5.50
C VAL A 6 7.65 20.64 4.36
N ILE A 7 6.85 19.58 4.56
CA ILE A 7 6.05 18.96 3.50
C ILE A 7 4.60 18.89 3.93
N GLY A 8 3.69 19.32 3.06
CA GLY A 8 2.27 19.09 3.12
C GLY A 8 1.81 18.33 1.89
N LEU A 9 0.78 17.50 2.02
CA LEU A 9 0.24 16.70 0.94
C LEU A 9 -1.25 17.01 0.72
N GLU A 10 -1.66 16.99 -0.54
CA GLU A 10 -3.03 17.02 -0.98
C GLU A 10 -3.34 15.67 -1.63
N VAL A 11 -4.22 14.90 -1.03
CA VAL A 11 -4.61 13.57 -1.51
C VAL A 11 -6.03 13.65 -2.04
N HIS A 12 -6.21 13.39 -3.34
CA HIS A 12 -7.50 13.33 -4.01
C HIS A 12 -7.91 11.88 -4.19
N CYS A 13 -9.12 11.55 -3.79
CA CYS A 13 -9.64 10.20 -3.77
C CYS A 13 -11.00 10.17 -4.46
N GLU A 14 -11.12 9.45 -5.59
CA GLU A 14 -12.42 9.16 -6.22
C GLU A 14 -13.21 8.21 -5.33
N LEU A 15 -14.47 8.55 -5.04
CA LEU A 15 -15.33 7.76 -4.16
C LEU A 15 -16.08 6.68 -4.96
N SER A 16 -16.13 5.47 -4.43
CA SER A 16 -16.80 4.30 -5.03
C SER A 16 -18.32 4.36 -4.89
N THR A 17 -18.93 5.44 -5.38
CA THR A 17 -20.39 5.58 -5.44
C THR A 17 -20.93 5.00 -6.74
N GLU A 18 -22.19 4.58 -6.77
CA GLU A 18 -22.84 4.08 -7.99
C GLU A 18 -23.09 5.18 -9.03
N THR A 19 -23.28 6.41 -8.55
CA THR A 19 -23.60 7.56 -9.39
C THR A 19 -22.67 8.73 -9.09
N LYS A 20 -22.61 9.68 -10.02
CA LYS A 20 -21.85 10.91 -9.89
C LYS A 20 -22.29 11.77 -8.70
N MET A 21 -21.48 12.81 -8.38
CA MET A 21 -21.63 13.65 -7.20
C MET A 21 -22.96 14.40 -7.18
N PHE A 22 -23.41 14.91 -8.32
CA PHE A 22 -24.56 15.79 -8.41
C PHE A 22 -25.61 15.36 -9.43
N CYS A 23 -25.51 14.15 -9.99
CA CYS A 23 -26.47 13.62 -10.94
C CYS A 23 -26.55 12.09 -10.89
N GLY A 24 -27.52 11.51 -11.61
CA GLY A 24 -27.73 10.05 -11.66
C GLY A 24 -26.93 9.31 -12.74
N CYS A 25 -25.95 9.93 -13.40
CA CYS A 25 -25.07 9.23 -14.32
C CYS A 25 -24.23 8.19 -13.59
N ALA A 26 -23.99 7.04 -14.22
CA ALA A 26 -23.13 6.00 -13.65
C ALA A 26 -21.71 6.54 -13.37
N ASN A 27 -21.14 6.09 -12.25
CA ASN A 27 -19.75 6.31 -11.88
C ASN A 27 -18.97 5.01 -12.20
N GLU A 28 -18.67 4.81 -13.47
CA GLU A 28 -18.01 3.61 -13.99
C GLU A 28 -16.74 3.96 -14.74
N PHE A 29 -15.66 3.25 -14.43
CA PHE A 29 -14.39 3.37 -15.15
C PHE A 29 -14.42 2.52 -16.44
N GLY A 30 -13.87 3.06 -17.55
CA GLY A 30 -13.65 2.32 -18.79
C GLY A 30 -14.84 2.25 -19.74
N ALA A 31 -15.94 2.99 -19.48
CA ALA A 31 -17.03 3.13 -20.44
C ALA A 31 -16.58 3.89 -21.70
N ASP A 32 -17.28 3.70 -22.82
CA ASP A 32 -17.00 4.45 -24.06
C ASP A 32 -17.06 5.95 -23.82
N PRO A 33 -16.14 6.75 -24.41
CA PRO A 33 -16.04 8.17 -24.16
C PRO A 33 -17.38 8.92 -24.35
N ASN A 34 -17.70 9.80 -23.41
CA ASN A 34 -18.89 10.65 -23.42
C ASN A 34 -20.24 9.90 -23.44
N THR A 35 -20.30 8.66 -22.89
CA THR A 35 -21.53 7.90 -22.77
C THR A 35 -22.22 8.08 -21.41
N ASN A 36 -21.45 8.38 -20.35
CA ASN A 36 -21.95 8.62 -18.99
C ASN A 36 -22.08 10.14 -18.72
N VAL A 37 -22.87 10.82 -19.53
CA VAL A 37 -23.07 12.29 -19.45
C VAL A 37 -24.55 12.64 -19.47
N CYS A 38 -24.91 13.73 -18.80
CA CYS A 38 -26.28 14.26 -18.79
C CYS A 38 -26.25 15.80 -18.73
N PRO A 39 -27.40 16.49 -18.88
CA PRO A 39 -27.45 17.94 -18.77
C PRO A 39 -26.86 18.53 -17.49
N VAL A 40 -26.95 17.82 -16.36
CA VAL A 40 -26.42 18.29 -15.07
C VAL A 40 -24.89 18.31 -15.06
N CYS A 41 -24.24 17.16 -15.32
CA CYS A 41 -22.78 17.10 -15.31
C CYS A 41 -22.13 17.92 -16.47
N LEU A 42 -22.89 18.18 -17.54
CA LEU A 42 -22.47 19.07 -18.62
C LEU A 42 -22.76 20.58 -18.35
N GLY A 43 -23.48 20.89 -17.26
CA GLY A 43 -23.84 22.27 -16.92
C GLY A 43 -24.78 22.94 -17.90
N LEU A 44 -25.66 22.18 -18.56
CA LEU A 44 -26.59 22.79 -19.53
C LEU A 44 -27.61 23.69 -18.84
N PRO A 45 -28.06 24.78 -19.50
CA PRO A 45 -28.99 25.73 -18.91
C PRO A 45 -30.28 25.07 -18.40
N GLY A 46 -30.65 25.36 -17.16
CA GLY A 46 -31.87 24.86 -16.51
C GLY A 46 -31.68 23.53 -15.76
N SER A 47 -30.51 22.91 -15.81
CA SER A 47 -30.18 21.76 -14.99
C SER A 47 -29.72 22.16 -13.58
N LEU A 48 -30.12 21.42 -12.56
CA LEU A 48 -29.76 21.68 -11.16
C LEU A 48 -29.03 20.46 -10.55
N PRO A 49 -27.99 20.69 -9.73
CA PRO A 49 -27.27 19.62 -9.03
C PRO A 49 -28.13 19.01 -7.91
N VAL A 50 -27.98 17.72 -7.67
CA VAL A 50 -28.57 17.01 -6.53
C VAL A 50 -27.46 16.20 -5.85
N LEU A 51 -27.16 16.55 -4.60
CA LEU A 51 -26.05 15.96 -3.84
C LEU A 51 -26.23 14.45 -3.62
N ASN A 52 -25.19 13.69 -3.91
CA ASN A 52 -25.13 12.25 -3.67
C ASN A 52 -24.95 11.97 -2.16
N ARG A 53 -25.99 11.39 -1.54
CA ARG A 53 -25.99 11.04 -0.13
C ARG A 53 -24.84 10.08 0.26
N ARG A 54 -24.52 9.11 -0.61
CA ARG A 54 -23.47 8.11 -0.34
C ARG A 54 -22.09 8.77 -0.26
N ALA A 55 -21.80 9.79 -1.04
CA ALA A 55 -20.56 10.54 -0.94
C ALA A 55 -20.42 11.24 0.42
N VAL A 56 -21.52 11.82 0.94
CA VAL A 56 -21.55 12.41 2.29
C VAL A 56 -21.32 11.35 3.36
N GLU A 57 -21.97 10.19 3.27
CA GLU A 57 -21.78 9.08 4.21
C GLU A 57 -20.32 8.59 4.22
N TYR A 58 -19.67 8.52 3.05
CA TYR A 58 -18.26 8.16 2.93
C TYR A 58 -17.32 9.18 3.58
N ALA A 59 -17.56 10.48 3.36
CA ALA A 59 -16.78 11.52 4.02
C ALA A 59 -16.95 11.49 5.54
N LEU A 60 -18.15 11.26 6.05
CA LEU A 60 -18.40 11.13 7.49
C LEU A 60 -17.72 9.89 8.09
N ARG A 61 -17.69 8.75 7.40
CA ARG A 61 -16.94 7.56 7.83
C ARG A 61 -15.44 7.82 7.89
N PHE A 62 -14.89 8.46 6.88
CA PHE A 62 -13.49 8.86 6.87
C PHE A 62 -13.18 9.83 8.01
N GLY A 63 -14.06 10.82 8.20
CA GLY A 63 -13.97 11.75 9.32
C GLY A 63 -13.99 11.06 10.69
N ALA A 64 -14.87 10.08 10.87
CA ALA A 64 -14.97 9.31 12.11
C ALA A 64 -13.73 8.41 12.34
N ALA A 65 -13.12 7.87 11.26
CA ALA A 65 -11.94 7.01 11.33
C ALA A 65 -10.68 7.75 11.78
N LEU A 66 -10.55 9.04 11.45
CA LEU A 66 -9.36 9.86 11.74
C LEU A 66 -9.65 11.00 12.72
N ASP A 67 -10.70 10.85 13.53
CA ASP A 67 -11.09 11.76 14.62
C ASP A 67 -11.28 13.22 14.20
N PHE A 68 -11.77 13.44 12.97
CA PHE A 68 -12.10 14.78 12.51
C PHE A 68 -13.26 15.40 13.30
N THR A 69 -13.22 16.70 13.46
CA THR A 69 -14.38 17.49 13.80
C THR A 69 -15.25 17.63 12.55
N VAL A 70 -16.53 17.23 12.67
CA VAL A 70 -17.55 17.45 11.64
C VAL A 70 -18.38 18.66 12.07
N PRO A 71 -18.28 19.82 11.36
CA PRO A 71 -19.05 21.01 11.68
C PRO A 71 -20.57 20.77 11.59
N GLU A 72 -21.35 21.56 12.32
CA GLU A 72 -22.82 21.51 12.25
C GLU A 72 -23.35 21.89 10.85
N ARG A 73 -22.59 22.70 10.13
CA ARG A 73 -22.92 23.21 8.81
C ARG A 73 -21.69 23.15 7.90
N SER A 74 -21.92 22.68 6.68
CA SER A 74 -20.92 22.66 5.61
C SER A 74 -21.54 23.24 4.35
N VAL A 75 -20.77 23.94 3.51
CA VAL A 75 -21.26 24.64 2.33
C VAL A 75 -20.45 24.28 1.11
N PHE A 76 -21.14 23.96 0.02
CA PHE A 76 -20.51 23.87 -1.29
C PHE A 76 -20.29 25.25 -1.88
N ALA A 77 -19.18 25.39 -2.60
CA ALA A 77 -18.77 26.62 -3.30
C ALA A 77 -18.44 26.31 -4.75
N ARG A 78 -18.56 27.33 -5.60
CA ARG A 78 -18.07 27.28 -6.97
C ARG A 78 -16.63 27.74 -7.02
N LYS A 79 -15.74 26.87 -7.49
CA LYS A 79 -14.36 27.16 -7.87
C LYS A 79 -14.34 27.45 -9.36
N ASN A 80 -14.23 28.71 -9.76
CA ASN A 80 -14.26 29.09 -11.18
C ASN A 80 -12.98 28.61 -11.87
N TYR A 81 -13.15 27.79 -12.89
CA TYR A 81 -12.06 27.11 -13.58
C TYR A 81 -12.39 26.96 -15.07
N PHE A 82 -11.78 27.81 -15.90
CA PHE A 82 -12.07 27.92 -17.32
C PHE A 82 -11.12 27.02 -18.13
N TYR A 83 -11.46 25.76 -18.23
CA TYR A 83 -10.66 24.77 -18.97
C TYR A 83 -11.57 23.81 -19.74
N PRO A 84 -11.13 23.25 -20.89
CA PRO A 84 -12.00 22.40 -21.73
C PRO A 84 -12.56 21.16 -21.04
N ASP A 85 -11.89 20.63 -20.01
CA ASP A 85 -12.34 19.46 -19.23
C ASP A 85 -13.36 19.83 -18.14
N MET A 86 -13.66 21.13 -17.94
CA MET A 86 -14.68 21.61 -17.02
C MET A 86 -15.86 22.23 -17.79
N PRO A 87 -16.88 21.43 -18.15
CA PRO A 87 -17.94 21.88 -19.07
C PRO A 87 -18.84 22.98 -18.51
N LYS A 88 -18.83 23.18 -17.18
CA LYS A 88 -19.60 24.22 -16.48
C LYS A 88 -18.85 25.52 -16.29
N ASP A 89 -17.55 25.55 -16.63
CA ASP A 89 -16.63 26.65 -16.30
C ASP A 89 -16.41 26.86 -14.78
N TYR A 90 -16.90 25.95 -13.94
CA TYR A 90 -16.64 25.92 -12.50
C TYR A 90 -16.72 24.49 -11.99
N GLN A 91 -15.97 24.21 -10.92
CA GLN A 91 -16.04 22.98 -10.14
C GLN A 91 -16.83 23.26 -8.86
N ILE A 92 -17.79 22.39 -8.53
CA ILE A 92 -18.43 22.44 -7.22
C ILE A 92 -17.51 21.73 -6.23
N SER A 93 -17.10 22.46 -5.20
CA SER A 93 -16.15 22.00 -4.17
C SER A 93 -16.59 22.58 -2.82
N GLN A 94 -15.78 22.40 -1.76
CA GLN A 94 -15.96 23.05 -0.46
C GLN A 94 -14.69 23.83 -0.11
N TYR A 95 -14.82 25.06 0.34
CA TYR A 95 -13.66 25.90 0.62
C TYR A 95 -13.64 26.42 2.08
N GLU A 96 -14.53 27.35 2.46
CA GLU A 96 -14.54 27.94 3.80
C GLU A 96 -15.16 27.01 4.86
N ASP A 97 -16.22 26.27 4.48
CA ASP A 97 -16.99 25.42 5.36
C ASP A 97 -16.92 23.92 4.89
N PRO A 98 -15.77 23.25 4.99
CA PRO A 98 -15.64 21.86 4.56
C PRO A 98 -16.38 20.91 5.50
N ILE A 99 -16.66 19.69 5.06
CA ILE A 99 -17.40 18.69 5.83
C ILE A 99 -16.62 18.12 7.02
N CYS A 100 -15.28 18.07 6.94
CA CYS A 100 -14.41 17.54 7.99
C CYS A 100 -13.21 18.48 8.19
N VAL A 101 -12.91 18.83 9.47
CA VAL A 101 -11.79 19.69 9.86
C VAL A 101 -11.00 19.08 11.02
N ASP A 102 -9.72 19.40 11.10
CA ASP A 102 -8.84 19.09 12.25
C ASP A 102 -8.76 17.58 12.59
N GLY A 103 -8.53 16.75 11.58
CA GLY A 103 -8.19 15.35 11.77
C GLY A 103 -6.69 15.11 11.98
N ALA A 104 -6.30 13.87 12.25
CA ALA A 104 -4.90 13.49 12.35
C ALA A 104 -4.67 12.00 12.10
N ILE A 105 -3.44 11.65 11.72
CA ILE A 105 -3.00 10.28 11.54
C ILE A 105 -1.58 10.11 12.08
N ASP A 106 -1.28 8.96 12.68
CA ASP A 106 0.06 8.68 13.19
C ASP A 106 0.92 8.04 12.11
N VAL A 107 2.09 8.62 11.87
CA VAL A 107 3.07 8.20 10.84
C VAL A 107 4.45 8.10 11.48
N GLU A 108 5.00 6.89 11.54
CA GLU A 108 6.36 6.65 12.08
C GLU A 108 6.59 7.28 13.47
N GLY A 109 5.56 7.22 14.33
CA GLY A 109 5.59 7.78 15.68
C GLY A 109 5.40 9.30 15.75
N ALA A 110 5.19 9.99 14.64
CA ALA A 110 4.82 11.39 14.57
C ALA A 110 3.31 11.52 14.28
N ARG A 111 2.62 12.42 14.99
CA ARG A 111 1.23 12.75 14.70
C ARG A 111 1.17 13.84 13.64
N ILE A 112 0.64 13.47 12.46
CA ILE A 112 0.49 14.36 11.31
C ILE A 112 -0.94 14.90 11.30
N GLY A 113 -1.08 16.21 11.38
CA GLY A 113 -2.37 16.87 11.30
C GLY A 113 -2.95 16.82 9.89
N ILE A 114 -4.26 16.68 9.81
CA ILE A 114 -5.00 16.81 8.56
C ILE A 114 -5.92 18.03 8.74
N GLU A 115 -5.66 19.07 7.96
CA GLU A 115 -6.36 20.34 8.08
C GLU A 115 -7.84 20.17 7.79
N ARG A 116 -8.14 19.50 6.66
CA ARG A 116 -9.51 19.23 6.22
C ARG A 116 -9.59 18.02 5.31
N ALA A 117 -10.77 17.44 5.25
CA ALA A 117 -11.22 16.60 4.16
C ALA A 117 -12.55 17.16 3.64
N HIS A 118 -12.64 17.38 2.34
CA HIS A 118 -13.81 17.98 1.75
C HIS A 118 -14.25 17.28 0.47
N LEU A 119 -15.52 17.46 0.11
CA LEU A 119 -16.15 16.87 -1.05
C LEU A 119 -16.11 17.82 -2.23
N GLU A 120 -15.82 17.27 -3.41
CA GLU A 120 -15.87 17.98 -4.67
C GLU A 120 -16.20 17.03 -5.83
N GLU A 121 -16.40 17.58 -7.02
CA GLU A 121 -16.56 16.79 -8.25
C GLU A 121 -15.26 16.82 -9.06
N ASP A 122 -14.96 15.71 -9.75
CA ASP A 122 -13.79 15.66 -10.65
C ASP A 122 -14.10 16.32 -12.01
N THR A 123 -13.04 16.66 -12.74
CA THR A 123 -13.10 17.21 -14.10
C THR A 123 -13.16 16.09 -15.14
N GLY A 124 -13.43 16.42 -16.40
CA GLY A 124 -13.29 15.49 -17.51
C GLY A 124 -11.84 15.06 -17.73
N LYS A 125 -11.62 14.19 -18.69
CA LYS A 125 -10.29 13.71 -19.09
C LYS A 125 -9.93 14.30 -20.44
N THR A 126 -8.77 14.95 -20.52
CA THR A 126 -8.22 15.45 -21.78
C THR A 126 -7.12 14.52 -22.28
N VAL A 127 -7.20 14.12 -23.53
CA VAL A 127 -6.19 13.32 -24.22
C VAL A 127 -5.61 14.12 -25.37
N HIS A 128 -4.30 14.33 -25.35
CA HIS A 128 -3.57 15.05 -26.41
C HIS A 128 -3.13 14.08 -27.51
N ILE A 129 -3.51 14.35 -28.74
CA ILE A 129 -3.22 13.50 -29.89
C ILE A 129 -2.07 14.13 -30.70
N GLY A 130 -1.04 13.33 -31.02
CA GLY A 130 0.21 13.78 -31.65
C GLY A 130 1.27 14.21 -30.62
N GLY A 131 2.49 14.50 -31.09
CA GLY A 131 3.55 15.17 -30.33
C GLY A 131 3.97 14.58 -28.98
N GLY A 132 3.89 13.28 -28.77
CA GLY A 132 4.33 12.65 -27.50
C GLY A 132 3.42 12.92 -26.30
N GLY A 133 2.17 13.34 -26.51
CA GLY A 133 1.17 13.55 -25.46
C GLY A 133 1.24 14.89 -24.73
N ARG A 134 2.10 15.81 -25.17
CA ARG A 134 2.22 17.17 -24.61
C ARG A 134 1.32 18.15 -25.34
N ILE A 135 0.65 19.03 -24.60
CA ILE A 135 -0.29 20.02 -25.16
C ILE A 135 0.34 20.91 -26.24
N HIS A 136 1.61 21.31 -26.08
CA HIS A 136 2.31 22.19 -27.01
C HIS A 136 2.74 21.54 -28.33
N GLU A 137 2.74 20.20 -28.35
CA GLU A 137 3.15 19.38 -29.51
C GLU A 137 1.94 18.64 -30.11
N ALA A 138 0.77 18.75 -29.49
CA ALA A 138 -0.43 18.05 -29.91
C ALA A 138 -1.08 18.72 -31.14
N ASP A 139 -1.50 17.91 -32.09
CA ASP A 139 -2.29 18.37 -33.24
C ASP A 139 -3.68 18.82 -32.82
N HIS A 140 -4.27 18.10 -31.88
CA HIS A 140 -5.57 18.39 -31.26
C HIS A 140 -5.72 17.63 -29.94
N SER A 141 -6.76 18.00 -29.17
CA SER A 141 -7.09 17.32 -27.93
C SER A 141 -8.53 16.80 -27.98
N LEU A 142 -8.73 15.61 -27.43
CA LEU A 142 -10.05 15.01 -27.22
C LEU A 142 -10.42 15.15 -25.74
N VAL A 143 -11.68 15.49 -25.48
CA VAL A 143 -12.19 15.61 -24.11
C VAL A 143 -13.27 14.55 -23.89
N ASP A 144 -13.07 13.76 -22.84
CA ASP A 144 -14.04 12.79 -22.36
C ASP A 144 -14.64 13.28 -21.03
N TYR A 145 -15.94 13.53 -21.03
CA TYR A 145 -16.69 14.02 -19.87
C TYR A 145 -17.27 12.89 -19.00
N ASN A 146 -16.95 11.61 -19.26
CA ASN A 146 -17.40 10.53 -18.40
C ASN A 146 -16.94 10.72 -16.96
N ARG A 147 -15.74 11.25 -16.75
CA ARG A 147 -15.23 11.55 -15.41
C ARG A 147 -15.79 12.85 -14.82
N ALA A 148 -16.22 13.82 -15.63
CA ALA A 148 -16.77 15.08 -15.13
C ALA A 148 -17.96 14.83 -14.20
N GLY A 149 -17.86 15.31 -12.96
CA GLY A 149 -18.89 15.10 -11.92
C GLY A 149 -18.71 13.82 -11.08
N VAL A 150 -17.65 13.03 -11.28
CA VAL A 150 -17.30 11.89 -10.41
C VAL A 150 -17.04 12.42 -8.98
N PRO A 151 -17.60 11.77 -7.93
CA PRO A 151 -17.38 12.21 -6.56
C PRO A 151 -15.94 12.09 -6.14
N LEU A 152 -15.36 13.18 -5.66
CA LEU A 152 -13.99 13.28 -5.22
C LEU A 152 -13.95 13.78 -3.77
N MET A 153 -13.04 13.23 -2.99
CA MET A 153 -12.70 13.75 -1.66
C MET A 153 -11.24 14.21 -1.67
N GLU A 154 -11.02 15.48 -1.35
CA GLU A 154 -9.69 16.04 -1.18
C GLU A 154 -9.33 16.06 0.31
N ILE A 155 -8.16 15.51 0.66
CA ILE A 155 -7.61 15.38 2.00
C ILE A 155 -6.34 16.21 2.05
N VAL A 156 -6.34 17.29 2.84
CA VAL A 156 -5.23 18.24 2.92
C VAL A 156 -4.52 18.08 4.25
N SER A 157 -3.26 17.65 4.21
CA SER A 157 -2.46 17.56 5.43
C SER A 157 -1.94 18.92 5.89
N ARG A 158 -1.65 19.04 7.18
CA ARG A 158 -0.78 20.13 7.68
C ARG A 158 0.65 19.87 7.22
N PRO A 159 1.52 20.92 7.16
CA PRO A 159 2.91 20.78 6.74
C PRO A 159 3.79 20.19 7.85
N ASP A 160 3.39 19.04 8.38
CA ASP A 160 4.04 18.39 9.52
C ASP A 160 5.03 17.31 9.11
N LEU A 161 5.03 16.88 7.83
CA LEU A 161 5.95 15.89 7.31
C LEU A 161 7.35 16.47 7.11
N ARG A 162 8.38 15.67 7.40
CA ARG A 162 9.79 16.11 7.41
C ARG A 162 10.70 15.32 6.46
N SER A 163 10.19 14.27 5.84
CA SER A 163 10.97 13.45 4.89
C SER A 163 10.09 12.84 3.80
N ALA A 164 10.71 12.47 2.69
CA ALA A 164 10.05 11.71 1.63
C ALA A 164 9.54 10.36 2.11
N GLN A 165 10.21 9.74 3.08
CA GLN A 165 9.76 8.48 3.69
C GLN A 165 8.47 8.70 4.47
N GLN A 166 8.41 9.70 5.35
CA GLN A 166 7.17 10.04 6.06
C GLN A 166 6.02 10.39 5.11
N ALA A 167 6.31 11.09 4.01
CA ALA A 167 5.29 11.40 3.00
C ALA A 167 4.72 10.12 2.35
N ARG A 168 5.58 9.15 2.00
CA ARG A 168 5.13 7.85 1.48
C ARG A 168 4.29 7.09 2.51
N THR A 169 4.77 7.00 3.74
CA THR A 169 4.05 6.31 4.82
C THR A 169 2.70 6.98 5.10
N TYR A 170 2.62 8.33 5.09
CA TYR A 170 1.36 9.05 5.23
C TYR A 170 0.34 8.64 4.15
N VAL A 171 0.75 8.63 2.88
CA VAL A 171 -0.14 8.23 1.78
C VAL A 171 -0.55 6.76 1.90
N GLN A 172 0.36 5.88 2.32
CA GLN A 172 0.03 4.46 2.58
C GLN A 172 -1.00 4.30 3.70
N GLU A 173 -0.84 5.03 4.82
CA GLU A 173 -1.80 4.99 5.92
C GLU A 173 -3.18 5.52 5.50
N VAL A 174 -3.23 6.67 4.82
CA VAL A 174 -4.50 7.23 4.29
C VAL A 174 -5.15 6.26 3.31
N ARG A 175 -4.37 5.70 2.37
CA ARG A 175 -4.82 4.68 1.42
C ARG A 175 -5.40 3.45 2.14
N GLY A 176 -4.70 2.96 3.17
CA GLY A 176 -5.15 1.83 3.97
C GLY A 176 -6.48 2.10 4.68
N VAL A 177 -6.66 3.30 5.24
CA VAL A 177 -7.94 3.71 5.86
C VAL A 177 -9.05 3.77 4.81
N LEU A 178 -8.83 4.42 3.66
CA LEU A 178 -9.83 4.55 2.59
C LEU A 178 -10.26 3.19 2.04
N SER A 179 -9.30 2.28 1.81
CA SER A 179 -9.57 0.91 1.36
C SER A 179 -10.37 0.12 2.41
N THR A 180 -9.94 0.15 3.68
CA THR A 180 -10.60 -0.56 4.78
C THR A 180 -12.04 -0.10 5.00
N LEU A 181 -12.31 1.20 4.80
CA LEU A 181 -13.66 1.77 4.87
C LEU A 181 -14.51 1.43 3.64
N GLY A 182 -13.93 0.90 2.56
CA GLY A 182 -14.61 0.62 1.31
C GLY A 182 -15.13 1.86 0.60
N VAL A 183 -14.47 3.01 0.79
CA VAL A 183 -14.92 4.30 0.22
C VAL A 183 -14.28 4.60 -1.14
N SER A 184 -13.20 3.92 -1.49
CA SER A 184 -12.48 4.05 -2.77
C SER A 184 -11.71 2.77 -3.08
N ASP A 185 -11.38 2.53 -4.35
CA ASP A 185 -10.46 1.48 -4.80
C ASP A 185 -8.98 1.87 -4.68
N VAL A 186 -8.70 3.13 -4.38
CA VAL A 186 -7.41 3.74 -4.04
C VAL A 186 -6.25 3.41 -5.01
N LYS A 187 -6.52 3.33 -6.30
CA LYS A 187 -5.55 2.98 -7.34
C LYS A 187 -4.89 4.24 -7.93
N MET A 188 -3.60 4.41 -7.67
CA MET A 188 -2.83 5.53 -8.23
C MET A 188 -2.62 5.39 -9.74
N GLU A 189 -2.45 4.16 -10.24
CA GLU A 189 -2.22 3.84 -11.65
C GLU A 189 -3.46 4.08 -12.53
N GLU A 190 -4.66 3.96 -11.97
CA GLU A 190 -5.93 4.25 -12.66
C GLU A 190 -6.39 5.70 -12.43
N GLY A 191 -5.73 6.41 -11.47
CA GLY A 191 -5.99 7.81 -11.16
C GLY A 191 -7.12 8.04 -10.16
N SER A 192 -7.67 6.98 -9.55
CA SER A 192 -8.65 7.10 -8.46
C SER A 192 -8.04 7.57 -7.14
N LEU A 193 -6.71 7.50 -7.00
CA LEU A 193 -5.95 8.14 -5.93
C LEU A 193 -4.84 8.99 -6.56
N ARG A 194 -4.84 10.29 -6.30
CA ARG A 194 -3.83 11.25 -6.79
C ARG A 194 -3.22 11.98 -5.61
N VAL A 195 -1.96 12.34 -5.71
CA VAL A 195 -1.25 13.03 -4.63
C VAL A 195 -0.45 14.18 -5.21
N ASP A 196 -0.67 15.39 -4.67
CA ASP A 196 0.14 16.56 -4.91
C ASP A 196 0.95 16.86 -3.64
N ALA A 197 2.22 17.29 -3.81
CA ALA A 197 3.10 17.58 -2.68
C ALA A 197 3.50 19.06 -2.67
N ASN A 198 3.31 19.71 -1.53
CA ASN A 198 3.82 21.04 -1.26
C ASN A 198 5.12 20.90 -0.45
N VAL A 199 6.25 21.25 -1.05
CA VAL A 199 7.58 21.09 -0.46
C VAL A 199 8.25 22.44 -0.26
N SER A 200 8.78 22.67 0.93
CA SER A 200 9.71 23.79 1.22
C SER A 200 10.87 23.30 2.09
N VAL A 201 11.95 24.04 2.12
CA VAL A 201 13.07 23.80 3.04
C VAL A 201 13.35 25.05 3.85
N ARG A 202 13.79 24.88 5.09
CA ARG A 202 14.21 25.96 5.99
C ARG A 202 15.47 25.56 6.75
N PRO A 203 16.29 26.50 7.22
CA PRO A 203 17.43 26.18 8.09
C PRO A 203 16.96 25.43 9.35
N VAL A 204 17.70 24.39 9.72
CA VAL A 204 17.37 23.59 10.92
C VAL A 204 17.28 24.50 12.16
N GLY A 205 16.21 24.32 12.95
CA GLY A 205 15.97 25.07 14.17
C GLY A 205 15.35 26.45 13.98
N THR A 206 14.89 26.79 12.76
CA THR A 206 14.13 28.03 12.51
C THR A 206 12.63 27.75 12.43
N GLU A 207 11.80 28.68 12.91
CA GLU A 207 10.33 28.56 12.84
C GLU A 207 9.72 29.00 11.50
N PRO A 208 10.18 30.09 10.85
CA PRO A 208 9.58 30.56 9.61
C PRO A 208 9.65 29.50 8.50
N LEU A 209 8.53 29.32 7.81
CA LEU A 209 8.46 28.42 6.66
C LEU A 209 9.24 28.99 5.47
N GLY A 210 9.86 28.10 4.69
CA GLY A 210 10.45 28.45 3.40
C GLY A 210 9.38 28.66 2.32
N THR A 211 9.80 29.10 1.13
CA THR A 211 8.92 29.21 -0.02
C THR A 211 8.52 27.83 -0.51
N LYS A 212 7.21 27.56 -0.58
CA LYS A 212 6.69 26.27 -1.01
C LYS A 212 6.67 26.15 -2.53
N VAL A 213 6.96 24.96 -3.00
CA VAL A 213 6.79 24.50 -4.39
C VAL A 213 5.82 23.35 -4.39
N GLU A 214 4.82 23.42 -5.26
CA GLU A 214 3.86 22.35 -5.48
C GLU A 214 4.38 21.39 -6.56
N ILE A 215 4.35 20.09 -6.28
CA ILE A 215 4.76 19.04 -7.21
C ILE A 215 3.53 18.22 -7.59
N LYS A 216 3.32 18.05 -8.90
CA LYS A 216 2.21 17.29 -9.47
C LYS A 216 2.71 16.13 -10.34
N ASN A 217 1.78 15.27 -10.75
CA ASN A 217 2.04 14.15 -11.69
C ASN A 217 2.90 13.02 -11.09
N MET A 218 2.65 12.68 -9.84
CA MET A 218 3.30 11.56 -9.16
C MET A 218 2.34 10.36 -9.13
N ASN A 219 2.52 9.41 -10.03
CA ASN A 219 1.58 8.31 -10.28
C ASN A 219 1.87 7.06 -9.44
N SER A 220 2.78 7.14 -8.49
CA SER A 220 3.12 6.06 -7.56
C SER A 220 3.77 6.59 -6.29
N LEU A 221 3.73 5.80 -5.21
CA LEU A 221 4.45 6.12 -3.97
C LEU A 221 5.96 6.25 -4.18
N ARG A 222 6.51 5.50 -5.14
CA ARG A 222 7.92 5.60 -5.52
C ARG A 222 8.22 6.95 -6.17
N SER A 223 7.39 7.36 -7.12
CA SER A 223 7.51 8.66 -7.80
C SER A 223 7.34 9.81 -6.81
N LEU A 224 6.40 9.71 -5.86
CA LEU A 224 6.21 10.68 -4.78
C LEU A 224 7.50 10.86 -3.96
N GLY A 225 8.10 9.77 -3.50
CA GLY A 225 9.34 9.84 -2.72
C GLY A 225 10.48 10.48 -3.49
N ARG A 226 10.73 10.02 -4.73
CA ARG A 226 11.79 10.55 -5.60
C ARG A 226 11.60 12.03 -5.95
N ALA A 227 10.37 12.44 -6.21
CA ALA A 227 10.04 13.83 -6.53
C ALA A 227 10.29 14.77 -5.35
N ILE A 228 9.90 14.34 -4.14
CA ILE A 228 10.16 15.09 -2.90
C ILE A 228 11.67 15.18 -2.61
N GLU A 229 12.40 14.07 -2.70
CA GLU A 229 13.85 14.05 -2.51
C GLU A 229 14.56 15.00 -3.48
N HIS A 230 14.24 14.91 -4.76
CA HIS A 230 14.79 15.80 -5.78
C HIS A 230 14.49 17.28 -5.49
N GLU A 231 13.27 17.60 -5.06
CA GLU A 231 12.87 18.97 -4.79
C GLU A 231 13.57 19.55 -3.55
N ILE A 232 13.76 18.74 -2.50
CA ILE A 232 14.55 19.11 -1.31
C ILE A 232 15.99 19.42 -1.71
N GLU A 233 16.61 18.57 -2.53
CA GLU A 233 17.99 18.80 -3.03
C GLU A 233 18.07 20.06 -3.88
N ARG A 234 17.12 20.26 -4.80
CA ARG A 234 17.07 21.43 -5.70
C ARG A 234 16.95 22.72 -4.89
N GLN A 235 16.01 22.82 -3.96
CA GLN A 235 15.80 24.01 -3.14
C GLN A 235 17.00 24.29 -2.23
N SER A 236 17.56 23.27 -1.59
CA SER A 236 18.74 23.39 -0.76
C SER A 236 19.95 23.91 -1.56
N GLY A 237 20.14 23.40 -2.78
CA GLY A 237 21.21 23.84 -3.68
C GLY A 237 21.06 25.31 -4.11
N LEU A 238 19.85 25.77 -4.40
CA LEU A 238 19.56 27.19 -4.72
C LEU A 238 19.94 28.09 -3.53
N LEU A 239 19.48 27.74 -2.33
CA LEU A 239 19.73 28.53 -1.12
C LEU A 239 21.23 28.55 -0.75
N ASP A 240 21.96 27.45 -0.94
CA ASP A 240 23.41 27.39 -0.71
C ASP A 240 24.19 28.23 -1.75
N ALA A 241 23.66 28.37 -2.98
CA ALA A 241 24.20 29.27 -3.99
C ALA A 241 23.89 30.75 -3.74
N GLY A 242 23.03 31.06 -2.77
CA GLY A 242 22.56 32.41 -2.48
C GLY A 242 21.38 32.87 -3.38
N ASP A 243 20.78 31.93 -4.12
CA ASP A 243 19.60 32.15 -4.92
C ASP A 243 18.32 32.03 -4.07
N VAL A 244 17.17 32.41 -4.67
CA VAL A 244 15.87 32.33 -4.01
C VAL A 244 15.03 31.22 -4.63
N VAL A 245 14.22 30.55 -3.83
CA VAL A 245 13.20 29.63 -4.30
C VAL A 245 11.98 30.44 -4.74
N ALA A 246 11.54 30.27 -5.99
CA ALA A 246 10.29 30.84 -6.48
C ALA A 246 9.10 29.98 -6.10
N GLN A 247 7.97 30.62 -5.75
CA GLN A 247 6.71 29.90 -5.54
C GLN A 247 6.14 29.52 -6.92
N GLU A 248 6.14 28.23 -7.22
CA GLU A 248 5.71 27.71 -8.52
C GLU A 248 5.10 26.31 -8.39
N THR A 249 4.36 25.89 -9.41
CA THR A 249 3.95 24.50 -9.61
C THR A 249 4.93 23.82 -10.56
N ARG A 250 5.37 22.63 -10.20
CA ARG A 250 6.27 21.79 -10.98
C ARG A 250 5.62 20.42 -11.24
N HIS A 251 5.94 19.78 -12.35
CA HIS A 251 5.54 18.40 -12.61
C HIS A 251 6.73 17.47 -12.49
N TRP A 252 6.49 16.29 -11.93
CA TRP A 252 7.46 15.22 -11.91
C TRP A 252 7.55 14.53 -13.28
N ASN A 253 8.76 14.34 -13.80
CA ASN A 253 9.00 13.54 -14.99
C ASN A 253 9.73 12.25 -14.57
N GLU A 254 9.09 11.10 -14.80
CA GLU A 254 9.63 9.79 -14.40
C GLU A 254 10.83 9.36 -15.24
N GLU A 255 10.91 9.82 -16.51
CA GLU A 255 11.98 9.44 -17.44
C GLU A 255 13.34 10.02 -17.05
N ASP A 256 13.37 11.32 -16.73
CA ASP A 256 14.62 11.99 -16.35
C ASP A 256 14.82 12.10 -14.83
N GLY A 257 13.80 11.74 -14.03
CA GLY A 257 13.85 11.79 -12.57
C GLY A 257 13.99 13.22 -12.02
N ARG A 258 13.32 14.20 -12.63
CA ARG A 258 13.40 15.62 -12.25
C ARG A 258 12.03 16.28 -12.20
N THR A 259 11.95 17.38 -11.44
CA THR A 259 10.81 18.27 -11.50
C THR A 259 11.05 19.37 -12.54
N HIS A 260 10.04 19.71 -13.33
CA HIS A 260 10.08 20.78 -14.32
C HIS A 260 9.02 21.83 -14.02
N GLY A 261 9.37 23.11 -14.17
CA GLY A 261 8.44 24.22 -13.95
C GLY A 261 7.25 24.15 -14.90
N MET A 262 6.09 24.37 -14.34
CA MET A 262 4.85 24.65 -15.08
C MET A 262 4.59 26.16 -15.08
N ARG A 263 3.38 26.59 -15.47
CA ARG A 263 2.98 28.00 -15.32
C ARG A 263 3.01 28.39 -13.83
N SER A 264 3.18 29.68 -13.55
CA SER A 264 3.02 30.22 -12.21
C SER A 264 1.66 29.79 -11.64
N LYS A 265 1.63 29.39 -10.36
CA LYS A 265 0.42 28.93 -9.68
C LYS A 265 -0.63 30.04 -9.68
N GLU A 266 -1.86 29.69 -10.09
CA GLU A 266 -3.02 30.53 -9.84
C GLU A 266 -3.25 30.60 -8.33
N GLU A 267 -3.41 31.79 -7.79
CA GLU A 267 -3.70 32.00 -6.37
C GLU A 267 -5.17 31.66 -6.07
N ALA A 268 -5.48 31.26 -4.83
CA ALA A 268 -6.85 30.88 -4.45
C ALA A 268 -7.89 31.97 -4.76
N PHE A 269 -7.51 33.24 -4.71
CA PHE A 269 -8.39 34.35 -5.07
C PHE A 269 -8.67 34.45 -6.59
N ASP A 270 -7.84 33.86 -7.43
CA ASP A 270 -8.07 33.82 -8.88
C ASP A 270 -9.26 32.91 -9.22
N TYR A 271 -9.56 31.89 -8.40
CA TYR A 271 -10.74 31.06 -8.55
C TYR A 271 -12.04 31.71 -8.14
N ARG A 272 -12.01 32.87 -7.50
CA ARG A 272 -13.19 33.68 -7.15
C ARG A 272 -14.29 32.84 -6.53
N TYR A 273 -13.95 32.09 -5.47
CA TYR A 273 -14.89 31.25 -4.76
C TYR A 273 -16.11 32.03 -4.28
N PHE A 274 -17.30 31.43 -4.44
CA PHE A 274 -18.55 31.87 -3.82
C PHE A 274 -19.45 30.68 -3.56
N SER A 275 -20.37 30.78 -2.60
CA SER A 275 -21.29 29.69 -2.26
C SER A 275 -22.11 29.23 -3.46
N GLU A 276 -22.23 27.91 -3.63
CA GLU A 276 -23.05 27.29 -4.68
C GLU A 276 -24.54 27.62 -4.43
N PRO A 277 -25.19 28.44 -5.28
CA PRO A 277 -26.55 28.90 -5.01
C PRO A 277 -27.61 27.81 -5.20
N ASP A 278 -27.30 26.76 -5.96
CA ASP A 278 -28.24 25.70 -6.29
C ASP A 278 -28.20 24.53 -5.29
N LEU A 279 -27.31 24.57 -4.29
CA LEU A 279 -27.24 23.61 -3.21
C LEU A 279 -27.51 24.28 -1.85
N VAL A 280 -28.39 23.66 -1.06
CA VAL A 280 -28.59 24.07 0.31
C VAL A 280 -27.39 23.68 1.17
N PRO A 281 -27.07 24.40 2.24
CA PRO A 281 -26.02 23.98 3.17
C PRO A 281 -26.26 22.56 3.69
N LEU A 282 -25.20 21.78 3.74
CA LEU A 282 -25.21 20.44 4.29
C LEU A 282 -25.12 20.53 5.82
N ALA A 283 -26.05 19.90 6.54
CA ALA A 283 -26.05 19.82 7.98
C ALA A 283 -26.09 18.34 8.40
N PRO A 284 -24.92 17.69 8.61
CA PRO A 284 -24.88 16.31 9.06
C PRO A 284 -25.56 16.18 10.41
N THR A 285 -26.54 15.28 10.52
CA THR A 285 -27.27 15.03 11.76
C THR A 285 -26.43 14.22 12.76
N ASP A 286 -26.79 14.27 14.05
CA ASP A 286 -26.14 13.44 15.07
C ASP A 286 -26.34 11.94 14.79
N GLU A 287 -27.45 11.57 14.18
CA GLU A 287 -27.72 10.21 13.73
C GLU A 287 -26.72 9.78 12.65
N MET A 288 -26.49 10.59 11.60
CA MET A 288 -25.50 10.32 10.56
C MET A 288 -24.08 10.18 11.13
N ARG A 289 -23.70 11.03 12.08
CA ARG A 289 -22.40 10.96 12.77
C ARG A 289 -22.26 9.68 13.59
N THR A 290 -23.33 9.29 14.29
CA THR A 290 -23.39 8.06 15.10
C THR A 290 -23.31 6.82 14.23
N GLU A 291 -24.07 6.78 13.13
CA GLU A 291 -24.04 5.70 12.17
C GLU A 291 -22.64 5.56 11.52
N ALA A 292 -22.02 6.68 11.16
CA ALA A 292 -20.67 6.68 10.60
C ALA A 292 -19.65 6.04 11.56
N ARG A 293 -19.71 6.37 12.84
CA ARG A 293 -18.84 5.77 13.88
C ARG A 293 -19.16 4.30 14.13
N ALA A 294 -20.43 3.94 14.18
CA ALA A 294 -20.85 2.55 14.41
C ALA A 294 -20.48 1.60 13.25
N ALA A 295 -20.36 2.15 12.06
CA ALA A 295 -20.01 1.40 10.85
C ALA A 295 -18.49 1.26 10.64
N LEU A 296 -17.64 1.76 11.55
CA LEU A 296 -16.18 1.64 11.40
C LEU A 296 -15.75 0.18 11.61
N PRO A 297 -15.02 -0.41 10.65
CA PRO A 297 -14.30 -1.66 10.87
C PRO A 297 -13.08 -1.43 11.77
N GLU A 298 -12.39 -2.49 12.13
CA GLU A 298 -11.06 -2.35 12.75
C GLU A 298 -10.09 -1.70 11.75
N LEU A 299 -9.51 -0.57 12.13
CA LEU A 299 -8.66 0.22 11.26
C LEU A 299 -7.25 -0.40 11.11
N PRO A 300 -6.52 -0.13 10.01
CA PRO A 300 -5.22 -0.72 9.72
C PRO A 300 -4.22 -0.64 10.87
N ALA A 301 -4.11 0.51 11.52
CA ALA A 301 -3.21 0.70 12.66
C ALA A 301 -3.59 -0.18 13.87
N ALA A 302 -4.89 -0.34 14.14
CA ALA A 302 -5.39 -1.20 15.21
C ALA A 302 -5.12 -2.68 14.91
N VAL A 303 -5.35 -3.12 13.65
CA VAL A 303 -5.02 -4.48 13.21
C VAL A 303 -3.53 -4.76 13.41
N ARG A 304 -2.64 -3.86 12.95
CA ARG A 304 -1.18 -4.01 13.16
C ARG A 304 -0.82 -4.16 14.63
N ALA A 305 -1.29 -3.25 15.45
CA ALA A 305 -1.01 -3.28 16.89
C ALA A 305 -1.50 -4.60 17.55
N ARG A 306 -2.69 -5.06 17.16
CA ARG A 306 -3.26 -6.32 17.64
C ARG A 306 -2.43 -7.53 17.20
N LEU A 307 -2.05 -7.62 15.92
CA LEU A 307 -1.26 -8.73 15.40
C LEU A 307 0.12 -8.80 16.07
N VAL A 308 0.80 -7.67 16.24
CA VAL A 308 2.07 -7.59 16.99
C VAL A 308 1.90 -8.09 18.43
N ALA A 309 0.86 -7.60 19.12
CA ALA A 309 0.62 -7.98 20.53
C ALA A 309 0.23 -9.46 20.69
N GLN A 310 -0.58 -10.01 19.79
CA GLN A 310 -1.10 -11.38 19.89
C GLN A 310 -0.10 -12.42 19.38
N TRP A 311 0.65 -12.11 18.32
CA TRP A 311 1.53 -13.09 17.65
C TRP A 311 3.00 -12.89 17.94
N GLY A 312 3.39 -11.78 18.57
CA GLY A 312 4.80 -11.46 18.86
C GLY A 312 5.66 -11.25 17.61
N ILE A 313 5.05 -10.85 16.50
CA ILE A 313 5.72 -10.60 15.22
C ILE A 313 6.32 -9.20 15.16
N ALA A 314 7.23 -8.95 14.22
CA ALA A 314 7.78 -7.63 13.97
C ALA A 314 6.71 -6.68 13.42
N GLU A 315 6.85 -5.38 13.71
CA GLU A 315 5.92 -4.36 13.22
C GLU A 315 5.94 -4.26 11.68
N ASP A 316 7.12 -4.47 11.07
CA ASP A 316 7.25 -4.49 9.61
C ASP A 316 6.48 -5.64 8.97
N ASP A 317 6.50 -6.83 9.57
CA ASP A 317 5.69 -7.97 9.09
C ASP A 317 4.20 -7.69 9.21
N ALA A 318 3.76 -7.13 10.34
CA ALA A 318 2.36 -6.75 10.55
C ALA A 318 1.92 -5.66 9.54
N ARG A 319 2.81 -4.72 9.21
CA ARG A 319 2.56 -3.70 8.20
C ARG A 319 2.32 -4.33 6.82
N VAL A 320 3.19 -5.22 6.38
CA VAL A 320 3.04 -5.92 5.10
C VAL A 320 1.72 -6.69 5.02
N LEU A 321 1.33 -7.39 6.10
CA LEU A 321 0.06 -8.11 6.14
C LEU A 321 -1.15 -7.19 5.94
N VAL A 322 -1.11 -5.97 6.50
CA VAL A 322 -2.21 -5.02 6.46
C VAL A 322 -2.24 -4.18 5.17
N GLU A 323 -1.07 -3.90 4.57
CA GLU A 323 -0.95 -3.15 3.31
C GLU A 323 -1.50 -3.90 2.09
N VAL A 324 -1.51 -5.23 2.13
CA VAL A 324 -2.05 -6.07 1.06
C VAL A 324 -3.49 -6.45 1.41
N ASP A 325 -4.43 -5.94 0.64
CA ASP A 325 -5.86 -6.15 0.89
C ASP A 325 -6.20 -7.66 1.00
N GLY A 326 -6.86 -8.02 2.10
CA GLY A 326 -7.23 -9.41 2.42
C GLY A 326 -6.12 -10.31 2.95
N LEU A 327 -4.82 -9.89 2.95
CA LEU A 327 -3.72 -10.76 3.39
C LEU A 327 -3.72 -10.96 4.91
N ALA A 328 -4.05 -9.93 5.70
CA ALA A 328 -4.20 -10.05 7.14
C ALA A 328 -5.29 -11.07 7.51
N ALA A 329 -6.46 -10.97 6.89
CA ALA A 329 -7.56 -11.91 7.11
C ALA A 329 -7.19 -13.35 6.70
N TYR A 330 -6.46 -13.51 5.59
CA TYR A 330 -5.93 -14.80 5.16
C TYR A 330 -4.97 -15.38 6.21
N ALA A 331 -4.02 -14.57 6.71
CA ALA A 331 -3.08 -14.99 7.75
C ALA A 331 -3.80 -15.36 9.07
N GLU A 332 -4.79 -14.58 9.50
CA GLU A 332 -5.59 -14.86 10.69
C GLU A 332 -6.35 -16.20 10.57
N ALA A 333 -6.96 -16.44 9.41
CA ALA A 333 -7.63 -17.73 9.16
C ALA A 333 -6.64 -18.90 9.14
N ALA A 334 -5.42 -18.72 8.61
CA ALA A 334 -4.39 -19.72 8.62
C ALA A 334 -3.88 -19.99 10.04
N VAL A 335 -3.63 -18.94 10.84
CA VAL A 335 -3.23 -19.09 12.26
C VAL A 335 -4.30 -19.79 13.08
N ALA A 336 -5.58 -19.49 12.85
CA ALA A 336 -6.70 -20.16 13.53
C ALA A 336 -6.80 -21.65 13.19
N ALA A 337 -6.29 -22.09 12.05
CA ALA A 337 -6.30 -23.48 11.58
C ALA A 337 -5.00 -24.23 11.90
N LEU A 338 -4.03 -23.63 12.61
CA LEU A 338 -2.75 -24.26 12.92
C LEU A 338 -2.93 -25.51 13.82
N ASP A 339 -2.32 -26.61 13.38
CA ASP A 339 -2.12 -27.82 14.14
C ASP A 339 -0.60 -28.12 14.15
N GLY A 340 0.17 -27.25 14.78
CA GLY A 340 1.64 -27.26 14.83
C GLY A 340 2.29 -26.09 14.13
N GLY A 341 3.49 -25.69 14.60
CA GLY A 341 4.14 -24.46 14.21
C GLY A 341 3.63 -23.23 14.98
N THR A 342 4.02 -22.06 14.55
CA THR A 342 3.70 -20.79 15.21
C THR A 342 3.03 -19.81 14.27
N SER A 343 2.36 -18.79 14.83
CA SER A 343 1.84 -17.65 14.05
C SER A 343 2.94 -16.95 13.26
N ALA A 344 4.15 -16.82 13.81
CA ALA A 344 5.29 -16.25 13.11
C ALA A 344 5.68 -17.07 11.86
N ASP A 345 5.56 -18.39 11.90
CA ASP A 345 5.81 -19.22 10.71
C ASP A 345 4.80 -18.93 9.60
N VAL A 346 3.50 -18.82 9.95
CA VAL A 346 2.45 -18.41 8.97
C VAL A 346 2.77 -17.05 8.37
N VAL A 347 3.12 -16.08 9.20
CA VAL A 347 3.46 -14.71 8.76
C VAL A 347 4.64 -14.72 7.81
N HIS A 348 5.70 -15.46 8.10
CA HIS A 348 6.85 -15.58 7.19
C HIS A 348 6.49 -16.16 5.82
N TRP A 349 5.54 -17.13 5.76
CA TRP A 349 5.06 -17.62 4.48
C TRP A 349 4.18 -16.59 3.75
N CYS A 350 3.34 -15.87 4.49
CA CYS A 350 2.49 -14.82 3.92
C CYS A 350 3.29 -13.65 3.36
N THR A 351 4.26 -13.13 4.14
CA THR A 351 5.08 -11.96 3.75
C THR A 351 6.22 -12.30 2.78
N GLY A 352 6.54 -13.58 2.63
CA GLY A 352 7.56 -14.08 1.72
C GLY A 352 6.97 -14.67 0.43
N GLU A 353 6.94 -16.00 0.37
CA GLU A 353 6.62 -16.73 -0.86
C GLU A 353 5.20 -16.46 -1.39
N LEU A 354 4.22 -16.34 -0.49
CA LEU A 354 2.84 -16.08 -0.88
C LEU A 354 2.67 -14.69 -1.47
N LEU A 355 3.26 -13.67 -0.83
CA LEU A 355 3.26 -12.29 -1.33
C LEU A 355 3.97 -12.19 -2.67
N GLY A 356 5.09 -12.91 -2.86
CA GLY A 356 5.78 -13.01 -4.15
C GLY A 356 4.83 -13.52 -5.24
N HIS A 357 4.11 -14.62 -4.98
CA HIS A 357 3.14 -15.17 -5.93
C HIS A 357 1.99 -14.19 -6.24
N ILE A 358 1.45 -13.53 -5.20
CA ILE A 358 0.39 -12.51 -5.33
C ILE A 358 0.83 -11.39 -6.27
N ASN A 359 2.04 -10.85 -6.06
CA ASN A 359 2.59 -9.76 -6.85
C ASN A 359 2.88 -10.17 -8.32
N ASP A 360 3.43 -11.37 -8.51
CA ASP A 360 3.78 -11.87 -9.85
C ASP A 360 2.54 -12.14 -10.73
N HIS A 361 1.40 -12.50 -10.12
CA HIS A 361 0.19 -12.88 -10.83
C HIS A 361 -0.96 -11.86 -10.72
N GLY A 362 -0.79 -10.80 -9.93
CA GLY A 362 -1.84 -9.80 -9.69
C GLY A 362 -3.10 -10.39 -9.04
N GLN A 363 -2.94 -11.45 -8.21
CA GLN A 363 -4.04 -12.16 -7.56
C GLN A 363 -4.36 -11.57 -6.19
N ALA A 364 -5.65 -11.49 -5.84
CA ALA A 364 -6.02 -11.18 -4.46
C ALA A 364 -5.83 -12.42 -3.55
N PRO A 365 -5.49 -12.27 -2.25
CA PRO A 365 -5.34 -13.38 -1.30
C PRO A 365 -6.55 -14.31 -1.26
N GLY A 366 -7.78 -13.77 -1.34
CA GLY A 366 -9.01 -14.56 -1.36
C GLY A 366 -9.27 -15.35 -2.64
N ALA A 367 -8.50 -15.10 -3.72
CA ALA A 367 -8.60 -15.82 -5.00
C ALA A 367 -7.52 -16.90 -5.16
N LEU A 368 -6.65 -17.09 -4.16
CA LEU A 368 -5.64 -18.13 -4.18
C LEU A 368 -6.25 -19.52 -4.16
N LEU A 369 -5.68 -20.44 -4.94
CA LEU A 369 -6.12 -21.85 -4.94
C LEU A 369 -5.78 -22.56 -3.63
N LEU A 370 -4.72 -22.13 -2.93
CA LEU A 370 -4.40 -22.58 -1.59
C LEU A 370 -5.23 -21.81 -0.57
N ALA A 371 -6.17 -22.46 0.07
CA ALA A 371 -6.95 -21.89 1.17
C ALA A 371 -6.09 -21.70 2.44
N PRO A 372 -6.48 -20.81 3.38
CA PRO A 372 -5.71 -20.55 4.61
C PRO A 372 -5.38 -21.79 5.45
N ASP A 373 -6.32 -22.74 5.56
CA ASP A 373 -6.12 -24.01 6.25
C ASP A 373 -5.10 -24.92 5.55
N GLY A 374 -4.95 -24.78 4.24
CA GLY A 374 -3.87 -25.43 3.48
C GLY A 374 -2.51 -24.84 3.82
N LEU A 375 -2.39 -23.52 3.99
CA LEU A 375 -1.15 -22.91 4.47
C LEU A 375 -0.81 -23.39 5.89
N ALA A 376 -1.79 -23.46 6.79
CA ALA A 376 -1.61 -23.99 8.12
C ALA A 376 -1.11 -25.45 8.10
N GLU A 377 -1.67 -26.29 7.21
CA GLU A 377 -1.22 -27.67 6.99
C GLU A 377 0.24 -27.72 6.54
N LEU A 378 0.64 -26.86 5.60
CA LEU A 378 2.03 -26.75 5.12
C LEU A 378 2.99 -26.39 6.27
N VAL A 379 2.62 -25.40 7.07
CA VAL A 379 3.38 -24.96 8.25
C VAL A 379 3.53 -26.12 9.25
N GLY A 380 2.45 -26.84 9.52
CA GLY A 380 2.48 -28.02 10.40
C GLY A 380 3.41 -29.14 9.90
N LEU A 381 3.43 -29.41 8.59
CA LEU A 381 4.35 -30.39 7.98
C LEU A 381 5.82 -30.01 8.15
N VAL A 382 6.14 -28.71 8.04
CA VAL A 382 7.50 -28.22 8.26
C VAL A 382 7.87 -28.27 9.74
N ALA A 383 6.99 -27.78 10.61
CA ALA A 383 7.21 -27.76 12.06
C ALA A 383 7.36 -29.18 12.64
N GLY A 384 6.58 -30.14 12.14
CA GLY A 384 6.67 -31.55 12.50
C GLY A 384 7.86 -32.30 11.89
N GLY A 385 8.67 -31.62 11.03
CA GLY A 385 9.82 -32.24 10.38
C GLY A 385 9.45 -33.28 9.32
N THR A 386 8.20 -33.30 8.84
CA THR A 386 7.76 -34.18 7.76
C THR A 386 8.40 -33.83 6.44
N ILE A 387 8.56 -32.53 6.19
CA ILE A 387 9.26 -31.99 5.02
C ILE A 387 10.20 -30.83 5.43
N SER A 388 11.25 -30.60 4.66
CA SER A 388 12.13 -29.45 4.84
C SER A 388 11.48 -28.18 4.29
N ARG A 389 11.97 -26.98 4.72
CA ARG A 389 11.50 -25.70 4.19
C ARG A 389 11.65 -25.57 2.68
N ASN A 390 12.72 -26.13 2.09
CA ASN A 390 12.91 -26.12 0.64
C ASN A 390 11.87 -26.96 -0.09
N GLN A 391 11.57 -28.15 0.42
CA GLN A 391 10.50 -28.99 -0.12
C GLN A 391 9.13 -28.31 0.03
N ALA A 392 8.90 -27.61 1.15
CA ALA A 392 7.66 -26.88 1.39
C ALA A 392 7.44 -25.75 0.38
N LYS A 393 8.50 -25.09 -0.10
CA LYS A 393 8.39 -24.10 -1.20
C LYS A 393 7.88 -24.73 -2.50
N GLU A 394 8.40 -25.93 -2.86
CA GLU A 394 7.94 -26.64 -4.03
C GLU A 394 6.48 -27.12 -3.89
N VAL A 395 6.10 -27.57 -2.68
CA VAL A 395 4.73 -27.96 -2.36
C VAL A 395 3.79 -26.77 -2.43
N LEU A 396 4.19 -25.61 -1.89
CA LEU A 396 3.43 -24.36 -1.96
C LEU A 396 3.17 -23.94 -3.41
N ASP A 397 4.21 -23.92 -4.22
CA ASP A 397 4.11 -23.54 -5.64
C ASP A 397 3.13 -24.44 -6.40
N GLU A 398 3.16 -25.76 -6.15
CA GLU A 398 2.20 -26.69 -6.76
C GLU A 398 0.76 -26.45 -6.27
N CYS A 399 0.56 -26.19 -4.96
CA CYS A 399 -0.76 -25.89 -4.40
C CYS A 399 -1.32 -24.52 -4.87
N LEU A 400 -0.46 -23.57 -5.21
CA LEU A 400 -0.88 -22.28 -5.78
C LEU A 400 -1.28 -22.39 -7.25
N ARG A 401 -0.77 -23.41 -7.99
CA ARG A 401 -1.08 -23.65 -9.42
C ARG A 401 -2.19 -24.65 -9.65
N ALA A 402 -2.47 -25.50 -8.68
CA ALA A 402 -3.48 -26.56 -8.78
C ALA A 402 -4.26 -26.71 -7.47
N PRO A 403 -5.54 -27.08 -7.54
CA PRO A 403 -6.38 -27.24 -6.34
C PRO A 403 -6.01 -28.53 -5.58
N LYS A 404 -4.81 -28.56 -5.03
CA LYS A 404 -4.27 -29.67 -4.23
C LYS A 404 -3.99 -29.23 -2.81
N ARG A 405 -4.04 -30.18 -1.88
CA ARG A 405 -3.62 -29.94 -0.50
C ARG A 405 -2.15 -30.30 -0.29
N PRO A 406 -1.43 -29.63 0.62
CA PRO A 406 -0.01 -29.90 0.90
C PRO A 406 0.28 -31.38 1.23
N LYS A 407 -0.48 -32.02 2.11
CA LYS A 407 -0.31 -33.47 2.42
C LYS A 407 -0.47 -34.34 1.18
N GLN A 408 -1.40 -34.00 0.29
CA GLN A 408 -1.60 -34.75 -0.95
C GLN A 408 -0.36 -34.65 -1.85
N VAL A 409 0.18 -33.44 -2.05
CA VAL A 409 1.39 -33.21 -2.88
C VAL A 409 2.60 -33.94 -2.27
N VAL A 410 2.75 -33.88 -0.93
CA VAL A 410 3.83 -34.57 -0.23
C VAL A 410 3.76 -36.08 -0.45
N ALA A 411 2.56 -36.66 -0.34
CA ALA A 411 2.35 -38.09 -0.58
C ALA A 411 2.57 -38.51 -2.03
N GLU A 412 2.02 -37.73 -2.99
CA GLU A 412 2.17 -37.98 -4.43
C GLU A 412 3.64 -37.94 -4.89
N ARG A 413 4.43 -37.03 -4.31
CA ARG A 413 5.85 -36.84 -4.66
C ARG A 413 6.81 -37.63 -3.78
N GLY A 414 6.33 -38.30 -2.74
CA GLY A 414 7.16 -39.05 -1.80
C GLY A 414 8.18 -38.20 -1.07
N LEU A 415 7.79 -36.97 -0.63
CA LEU A 415 8.69 -35.97 -0.02
C LEU A 415 8.88 -36.17 1.49
N GLU A 416 8.20 -37.14 2.11
CA GLU A 416 8.29 -37.36 3.54
C GLU A 416 9.73 -37.61 3.97
N GLN A 417 10.18 -36.91 5.00
CA GLN A 417 11.51 -37.08 5.56
C GLN A 417 11.52 -38.35 6.46
N VAL A 418 12.57 -39.12 6.30
CA VAL A 418 12.84 -40.23 7.21
C VAL A 418 13.38 -39.64 8.52
N SER A 419 12.58 -39.75 9.59
CA SER A 419 12.90 -39.26 10.94
C SER A 419 13.05 -40.42 11.94
N ASP A 420 13.07 -41.66 11.47
CA ASP A 420 13.35 -42.84 12.31
C ASP A 420 14.83 -42.88 12.73
N GLU A 421 15.12 -42.69 14.00
CA GLU A 421 16.49 -42.63 14.54
C GLU A 421 17.27 -43.91 14.27
N GLY A 422 16.60 -45.08 14.25
CA GLY A 422 17.21 -46.35 13.95
C GLY A 422 17.67 -46.47 12.50
N ALA A 423 16.78 -46.07 11.56
CA ALA A 423 17.10 -46.08 10.15
C ALA A 423 18.19 -45.02 9.78
N LEU A 424 18.09 -43.83 10.36
CA LEU A 424 19.11 -42.78 10.20
C LEU A 424 20.44 -43.19 10.79
N GLY A 425 20.40 -43.84 11.97
CA GLY A 425 21.57 -44.35 12.65
C GLY A 425 22.28 -45.45 11.85
N ALA A 426 21.55 -46.39 11.30
CA ALA A 426 22.11 -47.47 10.49
C ALA A 426 22.84 -46.94 9.24
N VAL A 427 22.25 -45.95 8.54
CA VAL A 427 22.88 -45.26 7.38
C VAL A 427 24.15 -44.54 7.80
N LEU A 428 24.13 -43.82 8.93
CA LEU A 428 25.33 -43.13 9.42
C LEU A 428 26.43 -44.14 9.83
N ASP A 429 26.09 -45.25 10.50
CA ASP A 429 27.04 -46.28 10.88
C ASP A 429 27.70 -46.94 9.67
N GLU A 430 26.96 -47.19 8.59
CA GLU A 430 27.49 -47.71 7.32
C GLU A 430 28.44 -46.71 6.66
N ILE A 431 28.08 -45.40 6.61
CA ILE A 431 28.90 -44.37 6.03
C ILE A 431 30.19 -44.13 6.83
N LEU A 432 30.11 -44.11 8.16
CA LEU A 432 31.29 -43.96 9.01
C LEU A 432 32.24 -45.15 8.89
N ALA A 433 31.71 -46.37 8.77
CA ALA A 433 32.47 -47.59 8.55
C ALA A 433 33.16 -47.60 7.17
N ALA A 434 32.51 -47.05 6.13
CA ALA A 434 33.07 -46.92 4.78
C ALA A 434 34.20 -45.88 4.66
N HIS A 435 34.30 -44.95 5.60
CA HIS A 435 35.25 -43.82 5.54
C HIS A 435 36.09 -43.67 6.82
N PRO A 436 36.84 -44.71 7.25
CA PRO A 436 37.60 -44.72 8.52
C PRO A 436 38.69 -43.62 8.57
N ASP A 437 39.32 -43.31 7.44
CA ASP A 437 40.34 -42.25 7.35
C ASP A 437 39.76 -40.87 7.61
N GLU A 438 38.55 -40.61 7.12
CA GLU A 438 37.86 -39.36 7.31
C GLU A 438 37.38 -39.18 8.76
N VAL A 439 36.96 -40.26 9.41
CA VAL A 439 36.61 -40.29 10.84
C VAL A 439 37.86 -40.00 11.70
N ALA A 440 39.01 -40.62 11.38
CA ALA A 440 40.27 -40.35 12.05
C ALA A 440 40.72 -38.87 11.87
N ALA A 441 40.58 -38.36 10.66
CA ALA A 441 40.89 -36.94 10.35
C ALA A 441 39.95 -35.98 11.11
N TYR A 442 38.67 -36.29 11.27
CA TYR A 442 37.74 -35.51 12.09
C TYR A 442 38.19 -35.45 13.57
N ARG A 443 38.53 -36.61 14.15
CA ARG A 443 38.93 -36.73 15.56
C ARG A 443 40.25 -36.01 15.86
N ALA A 444 41.25 -36.11 14.95
CA ALA A 444 42.53 -35.49 15.09
C ALA A 444 42.55 -34.01 14.67
N GLY A 445 41.52 -33.53 13.99
CA GLY A 445 41.50 -32.20 13.35
C GLY A 445 41.11 -31.05 14.28
N ASP A 446 41.51 -29.85 13.90
CA ASP A 446 41.04 -28.60 14.50
C ASP A 446 39.54 -28.33 14.12
N GLU A 447 38.98 -27.25 14.65
CA GLU A 447 37.61 -26.87 14.44
C GLU A 447 37.26 -26.72 12.96
N LYS A 448 38.14 -26.18 12.13
CA LYS A 448 37.95 -25.98 10.70
C LYS A 448 37.91 -27.33 9.94
N VAL A 449 38.78 -28.26 10.32
CA VAL A 449 38.82 -29.61 9.77
C VAL A 449 37.54 -30.36 10.18
N ARG A 450 37.16 -30.30 11.45
CA ARG A 450 35.93 -30.93 11.97
C ARG A 450 34.69 -30.44 11.24
N LYS A 451 34.54 -29.15 11.06
CA LYS A 451 33.42 -28.56 10.32
C LYS A 451 33.37 -29.07 8.88
N ARG A 452 34.49 -29.13 8.18
CA ARG A 452 34.57 -29.63 6.81
C ARG A 452 34.21 -31.12 6.71
N LYS A 453 34.75 -31.94 7.64
CA LYS A 453 34.50 -33.40 7.65
C LYS A 453 33.06 -33.74 8.03
N ARG A 454 32.48 -32.98 8.96
CA ARG A 454 31.06 -33.08 9.29
C ARG A 454 30.18 -32.78 8.06
N GLY A 455 30.50 -31.73 7.28
CA GLY A 455 29.81 -31.44 6.01
C GLY A 455 29.92 -32.55 4.99
N PHE A 456 31.08 -33.25 4.91
CA PHE A 456 31.27 -34.41 4.05
C PHE A 456 30.34 -35.58 4.46
N PHE A 457 30.32 -35.97 5.74
CA PHE A 457 29.45 -37.05 6.22
C PHE A 457 27.96 -36.73 6.06
N MET A 458 27.56 -35.47 6.31
CA MET A 458 26.18 -35.03 6.06
C MET A 458 25.81 -35.13 4.58
N GLY A 459 26.74 -34.76 3.68
CA GLY A 459 26.53 -34.89 2.25
C GLY A 459 26.36 -36.35 1.78
N GLU A 460 27.17 -37.25 2.28
CA GLU A 460 27.06 -38.69 2.00
C GLU A 460 25.75 -39.29 2.57
N ALA A 461 25.39 -38.96 3.81
CA ALA A 461 24.13 -39.39 4.41
C ALA A 461 22.90 -38.90 3.63
N MET A 462 22.87 -37.65 3.26
CA MET A 462 21.78 -37.07 2.44
C MET A 462 21.72 -37.71 1.05
N ARG A 463 22.88 -38.05 0.45
CA ARG A 463 22.92 -38.74 -0.85
C ARG A 463 22.39 -40.16 -0.75
N ALA A 464 22.82 -40.92 0.27
CA ALA A 464 22.36 -42.28 0.52
C ALA A 464 20.85 -42.33 0.73
N MET A 465 20.30 -41.33 1.40
CA MET A 465 18.87 -41.21 1.67
C MET A 465 18.09 -40.45 0.61
N ARG A 466 18.69 -40.16 -0.55
CA ARG A 466 18.08 -39.43 -1.66
C ARG A 466 17.46 -38.07 -1.25
N GLY A 467 18.07 -37.39 -0.28
CA GLY A 467 17.60 -36.11 0.24
C GLY A 467 16.45 -36.20 1.26
N GLN A 468 16.00 -37.41 1.63
CA GLN A 468 14.86 -37.62 2.56
C GLN A 468 15.26 -37.71 4.03
N GLY A 469 16.55 -37.72 4.38
CA GLY A 469 16.98 -37.74 5.78
C GLY A 469 16.69 -36.42 6.49
N ASN A 470 16.13 -36.46 7.71
CA ASN A 470 15.95 -35.28 8.54
C ASN A 470 17.30 -34.65 8.90
N PRO A 471 17.68 -33.44 8.41
CA PRO A 471 19.02 -32.90 8.58
C PRO A 471 19.37 -32.60 10.05
N GLN A 472 18.40 -32.21 10.86
CA GLN A 472 18.61 -31.88 12.27
C GLN A 472 18.92 -33.14 13.07
N LEU A 473 18.14 -34.19 12.82
CA LEU A 473 18.31 -35.48 13.46
C LEU A 473 19.62 -36.15 13.02
N LEU A 474 19.91 -36.15 11.73
CA LEU A 474 21.17 -36.62 11.17
C LEU A 474 22.37 -35.89 11.78
N THR A 475 22.27 -34.56 11.94
CA THR A 475 23.34 -33.77 12.57
C THR A 475 23.59 -34.20 13.99
N ARG A 476 22.54 -34.34 14.81
CA ARG A 476 22.65 -34.79 16.21
C ARG A 476 23.26 -36.18 16.27
N LEU A 477 22.70 -37.13 15.54
CA LEU A 477 23.16 -38.51 15.51
C LEU A 477 24.60 -38.65 15.01
N LEU A 478 25.02 -37.84 14.04
CA LEU A 478 26.39 -37.80 13.54
C LEU A 478 27.36 -37.24 14.58
N ASP A 479 27.00 -36.16 15.26
CA ASP A 479 27.82 -35.54 16.29
C ASP A 479 28.00 -36.50 17.46
N ASP A 480 26.97 -37.19 17.89
CA ASP A 480 27.03 -38.23 18.94
C ASP A 480 28.01 -39.34 18.57
N ARG A 481 27.96 -39.87 17.34
CA ARG A 481 28.82 -40.97 16.86
C ARG A 481 30.28 -40.53 16.64
N LEU A 482 30.50 -39.33 16.15
CA LEU A 482 31.84 -38.81 15.96
C LEU A 482 32.53 -38.43 17.28
N SER A 483 31.73 -38.15 18.33
CA SER A 483 32.22 -37.80 19.68
C SER A 483 32.41 -39.02 20.57
N SER A 484 31.69 -40.14 20.33
CA SER A 484 31.63 -41.31 21.20
C SER A 484 32.75 -42.35 20.95
N GLY A 485 33.76 -42.07 20.21
CA GLY A 485 34.92 -42.92 19.92
C GLY A 485 36.22 -42.12 20.01
#